data_a6b38a86bf4a59120219346e7c289a2a
#
_entry.id   a6b38a86bf4a59120219346e7c289a2a
#
_cell.length_a   1.000
_cell.length_b   1.000
_cell.length_c   1.000
_cell.angle_alpha   90.00
_cell.angle_beta   90.00
_cell.angle_gamma   90.00
#
_symmetry.space_group_name_H-M   'P 1'
#
loop_
_entity.id
_entity.type
_entity.pdbx_description
1 polymer ?
#
loop_
_entity_poly.entity_id
_entity_poly.type
_entity_poly.pdbx_seq_one_letter_code
_entity_poly.pdbx_strand_id
1 'polypeptide(L)'
;GLSGAYLNIFNDLYEGRYSNKSYFIPTGVDDDYLPSFQNREKENYIIFVGEYLHEYKDNFLKIFAEAVNSKELKGKGCTLKIVGNKNINQKQTEEFVNDLGICNNVEYINHVPQRKLYELIVNAKAAVLIPGHTALWWTNFAKMVDYIALQVPVLAMVPMTSEARTELIKAGIGIFIDTPQQGVTVIKQVFSEKFPMTANKEYCRRYLASQQTKSFIDIFQKIQ
;
A
#
# COMPACT_ATOMS: atom_id res chain seq x y z
N GLY A 1 3.75 -13.76 1.47
CA GLY A 1 4.99 -13.26 1.87
C GLY A 1 5.22 -13.19 3.36
N LEU A 2 6.24 -13.88 3.80
CA LEU A 2 6.72 -13.77 5.17
C LEU A 2 7.49 -12.45 5.32
N SER A 3 7.46 -11.87 6.50
CA SER A 3 8.17 -10.63 6.83
C SER A 3 9.46 -10.89 7.60
N GLY A 4 10.29 -9.87 7.77
CA GLY A 4 11.44 -9.92 8.66
C GLY A 4 11.03 -10.20 10.11
N ALA A 5 9.90 -9.64 10.56
CA ALA A 5 9.34 -9.93 11.89
C ALA A 5 8.98 -11.42 12.05
N TYR A 6 8.46 -12.07 11.00
CA TYR A 6 8.18 -13.50 11.06
C TYR A 6 9.46 -14.34 11.22
N LEU A 7 10.55 -13.93 10.57
CA LEU A 7 11.85 -14.58 10.74
C LEU A 7 12.35 -14.49 12.19
N ASN A 8 12.15 -13.35 12.84
CA ASN A 8 12.49 -13.17 14.25
C ASN A 8 11.64 -14.09 15.14
N ILE A 9 10.33 -14.13 14.93
CA ILE A 9 9.42 -15.05 15.66
C ILE A 9 9.86 -16.51 15.47
N PHE A 10 10.22 -16.90 14.24
CA PHE A 10 10.71 -18.24 13.95
C PHE A 10 12.01 -18.54 14.72
N ASN A 11 12.96 -17.62 14.72
CA ASN A 11 14.22 -17.78 15.44
C ASN A 11 14.01 -17.89 16.96
N ASP A 12 13.08 -17.08 17.53
CA ASP A 12 12.74 -17.12 18.95
C ASP A 12 12.08 -18.46 19.32
N LEU A 13 11.14 -18.95 18.51
CA LEU A 13 10.48 -20.25 18.72
C LEU A 13 11.48 -21.42 18.72
N TYR A 14 12.55 -21.33 17.98
CA TYR A 14 13.59 -22.37 17.88
C TYR A 14 14.88 -22.01 18.61
N GLU A 15 14.79 -21.07 19.57
CA GLU A 15 15.92 -20.66 20.45
C GLU A 15 17.19 -20.30 19.65
N GLY A 16 17.03 -19.67 18.49
CA GLY A 16 18.11 -19.26 17.62
C GLY A 16 18.82 -20.40 16.86
N ARG A 17 18.35 -21.66 17.01
CA ARG A 17 18.97 -22.85 16.39
C ARG A 17 19.23 -22.73 14.89
N TYR A 18 18.38 -21.98 14.18
CA TYR A 18 18.43 -21.80 12.73
C TYR A 18 18.81 -20.39 12.30
N SER A 19 19.20 -19.52 13.21
CA SER A 19 19.46 -18.09 12.93
C SER A 19 20.51 -17.86 11.85
N ASN A 20 21.53 -18.73 11.75
CA ASN A 20 22.58 -18.70 10.74
C ASN A 20 22.21 -19.42 9.42
N LYS A 21 21.03 -20.03 9.35
CA LYS A 21 20.53 -20.80 8.19
C LYS A 21 19.21 -20.25 7.65
N SER A 22 18.70 -19.19 8.27
CA SER A 22 17.41 -18.58 7.92
C SER A 22 17.64 -17.21 7.28
N TYR A 23 17.03 -16.99 6.14
CA TYR A 23 17.18 -15.76 5.36
C TYR A 23 15.82 -15.22 5.00
N PHE A 24 15.66 -13.90 5.08
CA PHE A 24 14.48 -13.20 4.60
C PHE A 24 14.76 -12.58 3.22
N ILE A 25 14.01 -13.01 2.22
CA ILE A 25 13.98 -12.39 0.90
C ILE A 25 12.53 -11.93 0.67
N PRO A 26 12.28 -10.61 0.49
CA PRO A 26 10.93 -10.12 0.21
C PRO A 26 10.41 -10.68 -1.12
N THR A 27 9.10 -10.74 -1.31
CA THR A 27 8.50 -11.01 -2.62
C THR A 27 8.83 -9.85 -3.58
N GLY A 28 9.05 -10.12 -4.86
CA GLY A 28 9.45 -9.12 -5.85
C GLY A 28 8.43 -8.86 -6.93
N VAL A 29 8.62 -7.72 -7.54
CA VAL A 29 7.91 -7.24 -8.72
C VAL A 29 8.81 -7.43 -9.93
N ASP A 30 8.24 -7.83 -11.05
CA ASP A 30 8.94 -7.99 -12.32
C ASP A 30 9.47 -6.64 -12.80
N ASP A 31 10.79 -6.57 -13.01
CA ASP A 31 11.51 -5.38 -13.40
C ASP A 31 11.04 -4.80 -14.75
N ASP A 32 10.56 -5.64 -15.65
CA ASP A 32 10.13 -5.24 -17.00
C ASP A 32 8.91 -4.31 -17.00
N TYR A 33 8.17 -4.26 -15.91
CA TYR A 33 7.02 -3.35 -15.78
C TYR A 33 7.40 -1.95 -15.30
N LEU A 34 8.57 -1.74 -14.70
CA LEU A 34 8.91 -0.50 -14.00
C LEU A 34 9.31 0.68 -14.90
N PRO A 35 10.13 0.50 -15.95
CA PRO A 35 10.59 1.63 -16.78
C PRO A 35 9.47 2.38 -17.48
N SER A 36 8.37 1.69 -17.78
CA SER A 36 7.22 2.25 -18.51
C SER A 36 6.42 3.28 -17.71
N PHE A 37 6.60 3.32 -16.37
CA PHE A 37 5.74 4.09 -15.48
C PHE A 37 6.45 5.26 -14.80
N GLN A 38 7.76 5.43 -15.03
CA GLN A 38 8.53 6.50 -14.41
C GLN A 38 8.18 7.88 -15.03
N ASN A 39 8.08 8.88 -14.15
CA ASN A 39 7.85 10.29 -14.51
C ASN A 39 6.48 10.61 -15.16
N ARG A 40 5.42 9.85 -14.87
CA ARG A 40 4.07 10.19 -15.33
C ARG A 40 3.44 11.25 -14.44
N GLU A 41 2.65 12.12 -15.05
CA GLU A 41 1.81 13.07 -14.33
C GLU A 41 0.76 12.32 -13.49
N LYS A 42 0.59 12.76 -12.24
CA LYS A 42 -0.35 12.16 -11.31
C LYS A 42 -1.77 12.61 -11.62
N GLU A 43 -2.66 11.64 -11.77
CA GLU A 43 -4.09 11.89 -11.92
C GLU A 43 -4.74 12.19 -10.55
N ASN A 44 -5.90 12.82 -10.56
CA ASN A 44 -6.53 13.32 -9.33
C ASN A 44 -7.27 12.23 -8.55
N TYR A 45 -6.61 11.12 -8.28
CA TYR A 45 -7.16 10.02 -7.47
C TYR A 45 -6.13 9.40 -6.53
N ILE A 46 -6.65 8.76 -5.50
CA ILE A 46 -5.95 7.78 -4.68
C ILE A 46 -6.48 6.38 -5.00
N ILE A 47 -5.68 5.33 -4.78
CA ILE A 47 -6.05 3.97 -5.20
C ILE A 47 -5.97 2.97 -4.06
N PHE A 48 -7.03 2.16 -3.90
CA PHE A 48 -7.04 0.97 -3.07
C PHE A 48 -7.05 -0.28 -3.97
N VAL A 49 -6.13 -1.21 -3.75
CA VAL A 49 -6.04 -2.45 -4.52
C VAL A 49 -6.43 -3.64 -3.64
N GLY A 50 -7.33 -4.48 -4.15
CA GLY A 50 -7.82 -5.68 -3.51
C GLY A 50 -9.26 -5.57 -3.03
N GLU A 51 -9.70 -6.56 -2.29
CA GLU A 51 -11.04 -6.63 -1.74
C GLU A 51 -11.25 -5.57 -0.66
N TYR A 52 -12.26 -4.73 -0.84
CA TYR A 52 -12.64 -3.74 0.16
C TYR A 52 -13.62 -4.37 1.15
N LEU A 53 -13.13 -4.77 2.30
CA LEU A 53 -13.94 -5.35 3.38
C LEU A 53 -14.51 -4.22 4.24
N HIS A 54 -15.80 -4.03 4.17
CA HIS A 54 -16.56 -2.99 4.87
C HIS A 54 -16.22 -2.90 6.36
N GLU A 55 -16.31 -4.01 7.10
CA GLU A 55 -16.14 -4.06 8.55
C GLU A 55 -14.83 -3.44 9.08
N TYR A 56 -13.76 -3.50 8.30
CA TYR A 56 -12.44 -3.03 8.74
C TYR A 56 -12.03 -1.68 8.15
N LYS A 57 -12.74 -1.18 7.15
CA LYS A 57 -12.29 -0.06 6.32
C LYS A 57 -13.19 1.16 6.37
N ASP A 58 -14.32 1.09 7.04
CA ASP A 58 -15.29 2.19 7.17
C ASP A 58 -14.69 3.47 7.71
N ASN A 59 -13.75 3.36 8.65
CA ASN A 59 -13.09 4.52 9.19
C ASN A 59 -12.34 5.29 8.10
N PHE A 60 -11.71 4.60 7.13
CA PHE A 60 -11.06 5.28 6.02
C PHE A 60 -12.06 6.01 5.12
N LEU A 61 -13.20 5.39 4.79
CA LEU A 61 -14.24 6.03 3.97
C LEU A 61 -14.83 7.26 4.67
N LYS A 62 -15.04 7.23 5.99
CA LYS A 62 -15.47 8.41 6.76
C LYS A 62 -14.45 9.54 6.69
N ILE A 63 -13.17 9.23 6.89
CA ILE A 63 -12.06 10.18 6.79
C ILE A 63 -11.97 10.76 5.37
N PHE A 64 -12.08 9.91 4.35
CA PHE A 64 -12.07 10.32 2.95
C PHE A 64 -13.26 11.24 2.62
N ALA A 65 -14.47 10.88 3.08
CA ALA A 65 -15.68 11.68 2.89
C ALA A 65 -15.54 13.08 3.53
N GLU A 66 -15.04 13.16 4.75
CA GLU A 66 -14.78 14.44 5.41
C GLU A 66 -13.77 15.28 4.62
N ALA A 67 -12.69 14.66 4.14
CA ALA A 67 -11.67 15.35 3.37
C ALA A 67 -12.22 15.91 2.04
N VAL A 68 -12.90 15.09 1.22
CA VAL A 68 -13.39 15.53 -0.11
C VAL A 68 -14.56 16.51 -0.01
N ASN A 69 -15.34 16.49 1.06
CA ASN A 69 -16.41 17.45 1.34
C ASN A 69 -15.88 18.75 1.98
N SER A 70 -14.60 18.81 2.34
CA SER A 70 -13.99 20.02 2.90
C SER A 70 -14.00 21.18 1.89
N LYS A 71 -13.93 22.41 2.42
CA LYS A 71 -13.92 23.65 1.61
C LYS A 71 -12.78 23.65 0.57
N GLU A 72 -11.66 23.00 0.90
CA GLU A 72 -10.45 22.95 0.08
C GLU A 72 -10.55 21.96 -1.09
N LEU A 73 -11.29 20.85 -0.96
CA LEU A 73 -11.36 19.78 -1.96
C LEU A 73 -12.70 19.65 -2.66
N LYS A 74 -13.77 20.21 -2.11
CA LYS A 74 -15.12 20.13 -2.68
C LYS A 74 -15.14 20.62 -4.12
N GLY A 75 -15.67 19.79 -5.02
CA GLY A 75 -15.79 20.10 -6.45
C GLY A 75 -14.49 19.95 -7.27
N LYS A 76 -13.38 19.50 -6.67
CA LYS A 76 -12.10 19.31 -7.38
C LYS A 76 -11.95 17.96 -8.07
N GLY A 77 -12.98 17.12 -8.11
CA GLY A 77 -12.92 15.80 -8.76
C GLY A 77 -11.95 14.82 -8.09
N CYS A 78 -11.75 14.95 -6.78
CA CYS A 78 -10.91 14.00 -6.02
C CYS A 78 -11.61 12.64 -5.94
N THR A 79 -10.92 11.56 -6.35
CA THR A 79 -11.53 10.22 -6.46
C THR A 79 -10.74 9.18 -5.67
N LEU A 80 -11.44 8.24 -5.05
CA LEU A 80 -10.91 6.98 -4.56
C LEU A 80 -11.24 5.89 -5.59
N LYS A 81 -10.22 5.29 -6.22
CA LYS A 81 -10.39 4.12 -7.08
C LYS A 81 -10.20 2.85 -6.26
N ILE A 82 -11.19 1.98 -6.27
CA ILE A 82 -11.16 0.65 -5.63
C ILE A 82 -11.03 -0.39 -6.73
N VAL A 83 -9.86 -1.04 -6.81
CA VAL A 83 -9.54 -2.01 -7.87
C VAL A 83 -9.50 -3.41 -7.28
N GLY A 84 -10.40 -4.29 -7.74
CA GLY A 84 -10.46 -5.68 -7.27
C GLY A 84 -11.67 -6.43 -7.77
N ASN A 85 -11.81 -7.68 -7.33
CA ASN A 85 -12.97 -8.47 -7.69
C ASN A 85 -14.24 -7.93 -7.00
N LYS A 86 -15.33 -7.90 -7.76
CA LYS A 86 -16.66 -7.72 -7.18
C LYS A 86 -16.95 -8.90 -6.26
N ASN A 87 -17.28 -8.60 -5.01
CA ASN A 87 -17.68 -9.59 -4.04
C ASN A 87 -18.97 -9.17 -3.33
N ILE A 88 -19.45 -10.00 -2.43
CA ILE A 88 -20.67 -9.73 -1.65
C ILE A 88 -20.56 -8.43 -0.83
N ASN A 89 -19.36 -8.04 -0.44
CA ASN A 89 -19.11 -6.84 0.37
C ASN A 89 -19.17 -5.55 -0.46
N GLN A 90 -19.12 -5.63 -1.80
CA GLN A 90 -19.18 -4.44 -2.64
C GLN A 90 -20.51 -3.71 -2.47
N LYS A 91 -21.63 -4.44 -2.42
CA LYS A 91 -22.95 -3.83 -2.24
C LYS A 91 -23.02 -3.04 -0.93
N GLN A 92 -22.56 -3.62 0.17
CA GLN A 92 -22.51 -2.94 1.47
C GLN A 92 -21.62 -1.69 1.42
N THR A 93 -20.49 -1.77 0.73
CA THR A 93 -19.60 -0.61 0.56
C THR A 93 -20.25 0.47 -0.30
N GLU A 94 -20.96 0.11 -1.37
CA GLU A 94 -21.70 1.04 -2.21
C GLU A 94 -22.83 1.75 -1.43
N GLU A 95 -23.58 1.02 -0.61
CA GLU A 95 -24.61 1.58 0.29
C GLU A 95 -23.97 2.57 1.27
N PHE A 96 -22.86 2.20 1.90
CA PHE A 96 -22.16 3.06 2.85
C PHE A 96 -21.56 4.33 2.18
N VAL A 97 -21.01 4.21 0.99
CA VAL A 97 -20.53 5.35 0.18
C VAL A 97 -21.67 6.30 -0.15
N ASN A 98 -22.87 5.75 -0.45
CA ASN A 98 -24.07 6.55 -0.69
C ASN A 98 -24.52 7.31 0.57
N ASP A 99 -24.56 6.63 1.72
CA ASP A 99 -24.91 7.24 3.02
C ASP A 99 -23.94 8.38 3.41
N LEU A 100 -22.67 8.26 3.03
CA LEU A 100 -21.66 9.31 3.22
C LEU A 100 -21.76 10.45 2.19
N GLY A 101 -22.62 10.34 1.17
CA GLY A 101 -22.80 11.35 0.13
C GLY A 101 -21.60 11.56 -0.79
N ILE A 102 -20.78 10.50 -1.01
CA ILE A 102 -19.54 10.56 -1.80
C ILE A 102 -19.53 9.64 -3.03
N CYS A 103 -20.69 9.24 -3.54
CA CYS A 103 -20.82 8.37 -4.71
C CYS A 103 -20.00 8.87 -5.92
N ASN A 104 -19.97 10.18 -6.15
CA ASN A 104 -19.21 10.79 -7.24
C ASN A 104 -17.70 10.83 -6.99
N ASN A 105 -17.25 10.45 -5.80
CA ASN A 105 -15.85 10.44 -5.41
C ASN A 105 -15.28 9.02 -5.27
N VAL A 106 -16.06 7.97 -5.55
CA VAL A 106 -15.62 6.58 -5.49
C VAL A 106 -15.89 5.87 -6.81
N GLU A 107 -14.83 5.27 -7.37
CA GLU A 107 -14.88 4.51 -8.61
C GLU A 107 -14.49 3.05 -8.34
N TYR A 108 -15.34 2.11 -8.75
CA TYR A 108 -15.08 0.67 -8.63
C TYR A 108 -14.58 0.13 -9.97
N ILE A 109 -13.38 -0.44 -9.96
CA ILE A 109 -12.74 -1.06 -11.12
C ILE A 109 -12.61 -2.55 -10.87
N ASN A 110 -13.15 -3.37 -11.76
CA ASN A 110 -12.98 -4.83 -11.69
C ASN A 110 -11.50 -5.21 -11.81
N HIS A 111 -11.22 -6.48 -11.51
CA HIS A 111 -9.89 -7.05 -11.73
C HIS A 111 -9.37 -6.71 -13.14
N VAL A 112 -8.15 -6.23 -13.19
CA VAL A 112 -7.45 -5.85 -14.42
C VAL A 112 -6.13 -6.61 -14.53
N PRO A 113 -5.58 -6.80 -15.75
CA PRO A 113 -4.25 -7.37 -15.92
C PRO A 113 -3.18 -6.57 -15.15
N GLN A 114 -2.14 -7.26 -14.68
CA GLN A 114 -1.07 -6.69 -13.83
C GLN A 114 -0.47 -5.39 -14.39
N ARG A 115 -0.19 -5.35 -15.69
CA ARG A 115 0.36 -4.16 -16.35
C ARG A 115 -0.57 -2.96 -16.22
N LYS A 116 -1.88 -3.17 -16.40
CA LYS A 116 -2.89 -2.11 -16.25
C LYS A 116 -3.03 -1.68 -14.80
N LEU A 117 -2.93 -2.62 -13.85
CA LEU A 117 -2.93 -2.32 -12.43
C LEU A 117 -1.76 -1.42 -12.07
N TYR A 118 -0.56 -1.70 -12.56
CA TYR A 118 0.63 -0.89 -12.30
C TYR A 118 0.50 0.52 -12.91
N GLU A 119 -0.12 0.65 -14.10
CA GLU A 119 -0.45 1.97 -14.66
C GLU A 119 -1.36 2.76 -13.72
N LEU A 120 -2.43 2.14 -13.21
CA LEU A 120 -3.33 2.78 -12.27
C LEU A 120 -2.61 3.17 -10.96
N ILE A 121 -1.75 2.31 -10.43
CA ILE A 121 -1.01 2.60 -9.19
C ILE A 121 -0.04 3.77 -9.41
N VAL A 122 0.72 3.77 -10.49
CA VAL A 122 1.74 4.82 -10.75
C VAL A 122 1.10 6.17 -11.05
N ASN A 123 -0.06 6.19 -11.68
CA ASN A 123 -0.79 7.44 -11.98
C ASN A 123 -1.52 8.01 -10.75
N ALA A 124 -1.73 7.22 -9.71
CA ALA A 124 -2.36 7.68 -8.47
C ALA A 124 -1.48 8.68 -7.70
N LYS A 125 -2.10 9.67 -7.04
CA LYS A 125 -1.40 10.55 -6.09
C LYS A 125 -0.85 9.79 -4.89
N ALA A 126 -1.60 8.79 -4.41
CA ALA A 126 -1.17 7.85 -3.37
C ALA A 126 -1.94 6.53 -3.49
N ALA A 127 -1.32 5.45 -3.04
CA ALA A 127 -1.99 4.19 -2.78
C ALA A 127 -2.51 4.14 -1.34
N VAL A 128 -3.52 3.32 -1.07
CA VAL A 128 -4.13 3.16 0.25
C VAL A 128 -3.83 1.77 0.79
N LEU A 129 -3.30 1.69 2.00
CA LEU A 129 -3.01 0.44 2.71
C LEU A 129 -3.77 0.39 4.02
N ILE A 130 -4.75 -0.52 4.08
CA ILE A 130 -5.54 -0.79 5.28
C ILE A 130 -5.52 -2.30 5.49
N PRO A 131 -4.96 -2.80 6.60
CA PRO A 131 -5.00 -4.22 6.93
C PRO A 131 -6.44 -4.65 7.26
N GLY A 132 -6.78 -5.89 6.94
CA GLY A 132 -8.07 -6.46 7.29
C GLY A 132 -8.24 -6.71 8.80
N HIS A 133 -7.11 -6.90 9.53
CA HIS A 133 -7.13 -7.20 10.97
C HIS A 133 -5.89 -6.65 11.66
N THR A 134 -6.05 -6.05 12.84
CA THR A 134 -4.95 -5.47 13.63
C THR A 134 -3.96 -6.50 14.16
N ALA A 135 -4.38 -7.76 14.31
CA ALA A 135 -3.51 -8.87 14.72
C ALA A 135 -2.41 -9.22 13.69
N LEU A 136 -2.49 -8.67 12.46
CA LEU A 136 -1.51 -8.92 11.41
C LEU A 136 -0.33 -7.94 11.44
N TRP A 137 0.11 -7.52 12.63
CA TRP A 137 1.21 -6.57 12.82
C TRP A 137 2.55 -7.06 12.23
N TRP A 138 2.75 -8.37 12.17
CA TRP A 138 3.97 -9.02 11.67
C TRP A 138 3.97 -9.27 10.16
N THR A 139 2.87 -8.95 9.47
CA THR A 139 2.67 -9.31 8.06
C THR A 139 3.07 -8.18 7.12
N ASN A 140 3.72 -8.54 6.02
CA ASN A 140 3.82 -7.73 4.81
C ASN A 140 2.69 -8.07 3.84
N PHE A 141 1.98 -7.05 3.38
CA PHE A 141 0.87 -7.22 2.45
C PHE A 141 1.38 -7.27 1.02
N ALA A 142 0.87 -8.21 0.21
CA ALA A 142 1.29 -8.37 -1.18
C ALA A 142 1.22 -7.05 -1.97
N LYS A 143 0.12 -6.30 -1.83
CA LYS A 143 -0.05 -4.98 -2.47
C LYS A 143 1.01 -3.94 -2.04
N MET A 144 1.52 -4.02 -0.82
CA MET A 144 2.57 -3.13 -0.33
C MET A 144 3.89 -3.33 -1.09
N VAL A 145 4.18 -4.55 -1.49
CA VAL A 145 5.34 -4.89 -2.34
C VAL A 145 5.28 -4.11 -3.65
N ASP A 146 4.11 -4.12 -4.31
CA ASP A 146 3.90 -3.36 -5.54
C ASP A 146 4.09 -1.85 -5.30
N TYR A 147 3.52 -1.31 -4.21
CA TYR A 147 3.63 0.12 -3.90
C TYR A 147 5.07 0.55 -3.64
N ILE A 148 5.87 -0.27 -2.93
CA ILE A 148 7.28 -0.01 -2.66
C ILE A 148 8.08 -0.08 -3.95
N ALA A 149 7.92 -1.14 -4.76
CA ALA A 149 8.64 -1.31 -6.01
C ALA A 149 8.34 -0.17 -7.01
N LEU A 150 7.08 0.27 -7.08
CA LEU A 150 6.62 1.37 -7.91
C LEU A 150 6.89 2.77 -7.30
N GLN A 151 7.42 2.84 -6.07
CA GLN A 151 7.77 4.08 -5.36
C GLN A 151 6.59 5.05 -5.24
N VAL A 152 5.38 4.54 -5.03
CA VAL A 152 4.16 5.34 -4.91
C VAL A 152 3.91 5.71 -3.45
N PRO A 153 3.51 6.97 -3.12
CA PRO A 153 3.10 7.35 -1.77
C PRO A 153 2.01 6.41 -1.23
N VAL A 154 2.10 6.04 0.04
CA VAL A 154 1.14 5.12 0.66
C VAL A 154 0.46 5.76 1.86
N LEU A 155 -0.84 6.04 1.75
CA LEU A 155 -1.72 6.37 2.87
C LEU A 155 -1.97 5.09 3.68
N ALA A 156 -1.35 4.97 4.84
CA ALA A 156 -1.34 3.73 5.61
C ALA A 156 -2.03 3.88 6.98
N MET A 157 -3.08 3.08 7.20
CA MET A 157 -3.73 2.90 8.50
C MET A 157 -3.25 1.59 9.11
N VAL A 158 -2.01 1.55 9.55
CA VAL A 158 -1.35 0.36 10.10
C VAL A 158 -0.89 0.61 11.53
N PRO A 159 -0.85 -0.42 12.41
CA PRO A 159 -0.37 -0.25 13.78
C PRO A 159 1.04 0.34 13.83
N MET A 160 1.33 1.13 14.88
CA MET A 160 2.63 1.79 15.04
C MET A 160 3.81 0.82 15.07
N THR A 161 3.60 -0.37 15.63
CA THR A 161 4.60 -1.43 15.77
C THR A 161 4.58 -2.46 14.65
N SER A 162 3.82 -2.21 13.56
CA SER A 162 3.70 -3.18 12.47
C SER A 162 4.93 -3.21 11.57
N GLU A 163 5.22 -4.39 11.03
CA GLU A 163 6.25 -4.58 10.02
C GLU A 163 5.98 -3.74 8.77
N ALA A 164 4.71 -3.66 8.34
CA ALA A 164 4.31 -2.83 7.21
C ALA A 164 4.69 -1.36 7.41
N ARG A 165 4.50 -0.81 8.62
CA ARG A 165 4.92 0.56 8.94
C ARG A 165 6.43 0.73 8.85
N THR A 166 7.17 -0.20 9.40
CA THR A 166 8.64 -0.22 9.36
C THR A 166 9.15 -0.22 7.92
N GLU A 167 8.60 -1.07 7.06
CA GLU A 167 9.00 -1.17 5.66
C GLU A 167 8.66 0.10 4.85
N LEU A 168 7.48 0.69 5.07
CA LEU A 168 7.08 1.95 4.43
C LEU A 168 7.95 3.13 4.87
N ILE A 169 8.40 3.16 6.14
CA ILE A 169 9.36 4.16 6.64
C ILE A 169 10.71 4.00 5.95
N LYS A 170 11.27 2.78 5.89
CA LYS A 170 12.55 2.50 5.23
C LYS A 170 12.50 2.83 3.73
N ALA A 171 11.37 2.57 3.08
CA ALA A 171 11.13 2.91 1.69
C ALA A 171 10.94 4.43 1.45
N GLY A 172 10.67 5.21 2.49
CA GLY A 172 10.45 6.66 2.39
C GLY A 172 9.13 7.03 1.68
N ILE A 173 8.13 6.14 1.69
CA ILE A 173 6.86 6.32 0.97
C ILE A 173 5.63 6.31 1.87
N GLY A 174 5.79 6.11 3.17
CA GLY A 174 4.67 6.00 4.12
C GLY A 174 4.10 7.35 4.53
N ILE A 175 2.79 7.49 4.45
CA ILE A 175 2.00 8.59 5.00
C ILE A 175 1.02 7.95 5.98
N PHE A 176 1.26 8.12 7.28
CA PHE A 176 0.53 7.37 8.30
C PHE A 176 -0.70 8.12 8.78
N ILE A 177 -1.78 7.38 8.98
CA ILE A 177 -3.07 7.85 9.50
C ILE A 177 -3.29 7.17 10.84
N ASP A 178 -2.91 7.82 11.92
CA ASP A 178 -3.03 7.30 13.27
C ASP A 178 -4.31 7.81 13.97
N THR A 179 -4.86 8.95 13.50
CA THR A 179 -6.14 9.49 13.97
C THR A 179 -7.01 9.96 12.79
N PRO A 180 -8.35 10.02 12.94
CA PRO A 180 -9.22 10.53 11.89
C PRO A 180 -8.86 11.96 11.45
N GLN A 181 -8.56 12.86 12.36
CA GLN A 181 -8.21 14.26 12.08
C GLN A 181 -6.92 14.37 11.27
N GLN A 182 -5.91 13.58 11.64
CA GLN A 182 -4.67 13.48 10.86
C GLN A 182 -4.98 12.94 9.46
N GLY A 183 -5.85 11.93 9.36
CA GLY A 183 -6.26 11.35 8.09
C GLY A 183 -6.87 12.38 7.14
N VAL A 184 -7.81 13.17 7.62
CA VAL A 184 -8.41 14.27 6.85
C VAL A 184 -7.33 15.24 6.35
N THR A 185 -6.42 15.63 7.24
CA THR A 185 -5.35 16.57 6.92
C THR A 185 -4.42 16.03 5.83
N VAL A 186 -3.93 14.79 5.98
CA VAL A 186 -2.99 14.23 5.00
C VAL A 186 -3.65 13.93 3.66
N ILE A 187 -4.92 13.52 3.62
CA ILE A 187 -5.66 13.35 2.36
C ILE A 187 -5.77 14.69 1.62
N LYS A 188 -6.10 15.78 2.32
CA LYS A 188 -6.14 17.13 1.74
C LYS A 188 -4.78 17.55 1.18
N GLN A 189 -3.70 17.26 1.89
CA GLN A 189 -2.33 17.55 1.44
C GLN A 189 -1.97 16.76 0.18
N VAL A 190 -2.29 15.46 0.13
CA VAL A 190 -2.04 14.59 -1.03
C VAL A 190 -2.76 15.13 -2.27
N PHE A 191 -4.04 15.51 -2.16
CA PHE A 191 -4.78 16.05 -3.30
C PHE A 191 -4.34 17.47 -3.70
N SER A 192 -3.77 18.23 -2.77
CA SER A 192 -3.26 19.60 -3.02
C SER A 192 -1.77 19.62 -3.41
N GLU A 193 -1.14 18.45 -3.61
CA GLU A 193 0.28 18.30 -3.97
C GLU A 193 1.26 18.95 -2.97
N LYS A 194 0.83 19.13 -1.73
CA LYS A 194 1.63 19.74 -0.66
C LYS A 194 2.36 18.72 0.20
N PHE A 195 2.43 17.48 -0.26
CA PHE A 195 3.11 16.41 0.47
C PHE A 195 4.46 16.10 -0.18
N PRO A 196 5.57 16.67 0.31
CA PRO A 196 6.90 16.35 -0.18
C PRO A 196 7.25 14.93 0.24
N MET A 197 7.49 14.06 -0.72
CA MET A 197 7.93 12.70 -0.46
C MET A 197 9.14 12.36 -1.32
N THR A 198 10.12 11.74 -0.70
CA THR A 198 11.32 11.26 -1.39
C THR A 198 11.50 9.78 -1.10
N ALA A 199 11.16 8.95 -2.08
CA ALA A 199 11.37 7.51 -1.98
C ALA A 199 12.86 7.17 -1.85
N ASN A 200 13.18 6.27 -0.93
CA ASN A 200 14.51 5.66 -0.83
C ASN A 200 14.65 4.62 -1.96
N LYS A 201 15.16 5.07 -3.10
CA LYS A 201 15.28 4.26 -4.33
C LYS A 201 16.11 2.99 -4.12
N GLU A 202 17.17 3.07 -3.32
CA GLU A 202 18.02 1.92 -3.01
C GLU A 202 17.24 0.86 -2.23
N TYR A 203 16.51 1.29 -1.20
CA TYR A 203 15.67 0.39 -0.44
C TYR A 203 14.55 -0.22 -1.28
N CYS A 204 13.88 0.57 -2.09
CA CYS A 204 12.79 0.11 -2.95
C CYS A 204 13.25 -0.95 -3.97
N ARG A 205 14.48 -0.87 -4.46
CA ARG A 205 15.06 -1.88 -5.39
C ARG A 205 15.08 -3.29 -4.81
N ARG A 206 15.11 -3.47 -3.49
CA ARG A 206 15.07 -4.79 -2.85
C ARG A 206 13.81 -5.59 -3.19
N TYR A 207 12.76 -4.89 -3.63
CA TYR A 207 11.48 -5.46 -4.04
C TYR A 207 11.39 -5.73 -5.55
N LEU A 208 12.51 -5.74 -6.25
CA LEU A 208 12.61 -6.14 -7.66
C LEU A 208 13.02 -7.60 -7.79
N ALA A 209 12.44 -8.32 -8.75
CA ALA A 209 12.74 -9.73 -9.00
C ALA A 209 14.22 -9.96 -9.30
N SER A 210 14.87 -9.05 -10.05
CA SER A 210 16.31 -9.12 -10.34
C SER A 210 17.17 -9.03 -9.07
N GLN A 211 16.78 -8.21 -8.09
CA GLN A 211 17.54 -8.08 -6.84
C GLN A 211 17.34 -9.29 -5.93
N GLN A 212 16.15 -9.87 -5.96
CA GLN A 212 15.87 -11.10 -5.22
C GLN A 212 16.64 -12.29 -5.78
N THR A 213 16.71 -12.40 -7.10
CA THR A 213 17.54 -13.41 -7.77
C THR A 213 19.00 -13.32 -7.32
N LYS A 214 19.56 -12.10 -7.27
CA LYS A 214 20.92 -11.90 -6.72
C LYS A 214 21.03 -12.38 -5.27
N SER A 215 20.07 -12.00 -4.42
CA SER A 215 20.06 -12.43 -3.01
C SER A 215 20.01 -13.95 -2.86
N PHE A 216 19.27 -14.66 -3.72
CA PHE A 216 19.26 -16.12 -3.75
C PHE A 216 20.62 -16.67 -4.16
N ILE A 217 21.25 -16.14 -5.20
CA ILE A 217 22.57 -16.56 -5.66
C ILE A 217 23.61 -16.38 -4.54
N ASP A 218 23.61 -15.21 -3.88
CA ASP A 218 24.53 -14.90 -2.78
C ASP A 218 24.38 -15.87 -1.60
N ILE A 219 23.13 -16.28 -1.30
CA ILE A 219 22.87 -17.27 -0.25
C ILE A 219 23.39 -18.65 -0.67
N PHE A 220 23.10 -19.09 -1.88
CA PHE A 220 23.58 -20.40 -2.36
C PHE A 220 25.11 -20.49 -2.39
N GLN A 221 25.81 -19.41 -2.76
CA GLN A 221 27.27 -19.37 -2.72
C GLN A 221 27.84 -19.44 -1.29
N LYS A 222 27.11 -18.98 -0.27
CA LYS A 222 27.54 -19.06 1.14
C LYS A 222 27.31 -20.43 1.77
N ILE A 223 26.46 -21.27 1.19
CA ILE A 223 26.10 -22.58 1.71
C ILE A 223 27.00 -23.69 1.13
N GLN A 224 27.66 -23.42 0.02
CA GLN A 224 28.66 -24.29 -0.59
C GLN A 224 29.98 -24.19 0.18
#